data_41785fa3eaaab2b04965e7c466f23c73
#
_entry.id   41785fa3eaaab2b04965e7c466f23c73
#
_cell.length_a   1.000
_cell.length_b   1.000
_cell.length_c   1.000
_cell.angle_alpha   90.00
_cell.angle_beta   90.00
_cell.angle_gamma   90.00
#
_symmetry.space_group_name_H-M   'P 1'
#
loop_
_entity.id
_entity.type
_entity.pdbx_description
1 polymer ?
#
loop_
_entity_poly.entity_id
_entity_poly.type
_entity_poly.pdbx_seq_one_letter_code
_entity_poly.pdbx_strand_id
1 'polypeptide(L)'
;AIYMYGLYNDQWVKTLRLTYSVLPHSYVNDLRVDELTGKIFLTDSGAPGLIVVDSETGENYRVLDRHPYTEAETDRLMPEGTRYDATVHADGIAIDRRQGILFFHALSGYTLYGIPIGQLVSRRIYEGTIFRMRTPATDGMIMDQRGYLYMGDLERNAIVYCKPGRTKIRTLAEGGDIRWPDSFALYDGDLY
;
A
#
# COMPACT_ATOMS: atom_id res chain seq x y z
N ALA A 1 -5.18 12.98 -10.36
CA ALA A 1 -6.63 12.89 -10.12
C ALA A 1 -7.05 11.44 -9.99
N ILE A 2 -8.16 11.18 -9.26
CA ILE A 2 -8.84 9.89 -9.21
C ILE A 2 -10.09 10.00 -10.07
N TYR A 3 -10.28 9.06 -10.98
CA TYR A 3 -11.47 8.97 -11.82
C TYR A 3 -12.36 7.86 -11.30
N MET A 4 -13.63 8.14 -11.08
CA MET A 4 -14.62 7.19 -10.60
C MET A 4 -15.62 6.86 -11.71
N TYR A 5 -15.83 5.56 -11.94
CA TYR A 5 -16.77 5.04 -12.92
C TYR A 5 -17.78 4.09 -12.26
N GLY A 6 -19.00 4.06 -12.74
CA GLY A 6 -20.03 3.11 -12.33
C GLY A 6 -19.77 1.77 -12.99
N LEU A 7 -19.59 0.70 -12.20
CA LEU A 7 -19.27 -0.65 -12.70
C LEU A 7 -20.38 -1.29 -13.56
N TYR A 8 -21.65 -0.87 -13.36
CA TYR A 8 -22.78 -1.46 -14.07
C TYR A 8 -23.08 -0.82 -15.44
N ASN A 9 -22.60 0.41 -15.66
CA ASN A 9 -22.99 1.18 -16.82
C ASN A 9 -21.82 1.84 -17.54
N ASP A 10 -20.59 1.63 -17.06
CA ASP A 10 -19.35 2.25 -17.54
C ASP A 10 -19.43 3.78 -17.65
N GLN A 11 -20.30 4.41 -16.85
CA GLN A 11 -20.45 5.84 -16.88
C GLN A 11 -19.48 6.51 -15.92
N TRP A 12 -18.89 7.60 -16.39
CA TRP A 12 -18.13 8.49 -15.51
C TRP A 12 -19.03 9.04 -14.40
N VAL A 13 -18.59 8.92 -13.16
CA VAL A 13 -19.30 9.40 -11.99
C VAL A 13 -18.75 10.75 -11.56
N LYS A 14 -17.45 10.83 -11.29
CA LYS A 14 -16.77 12.07 -10.91
C LYS A 14 -15.25 11.96 -10.99
N THR A 15 -14.61 13.12 -10.92
CA THR A 15 -13.15 13.24 -10.78
C THR A 15 -12.81 13.93 -9.47
N LEU A 16 -11.96 13.28 -8.66
CA LEU A 16 -11.39 13.87 -7.45
C LEU A 16 -9.99 14.42 -7.77
N ARG A 17 -9.83 15.72 -7.66
CA ARG A 17 -8.57 16.41 -7.97
C ARG A 17 -7.66 16.39 -6.74
N LEU A 18 -6.40 16.01 -6.92
CA LEU A 18 -5.37 15.95 -5.86
C LEU A 18 -4.50 17.21 -5.85
N THR A 19 -5.10 18.38 -6.05
CA THR A 19 -4.39 19.63 -6.38
C THR A 19 -3.39 20.06 -5.30
N TYR A 20 -3.69 19.80 -4.04
CA TYR A 20 -2.83 20.23 -2.91
C TYR A 20 -1.99 19.12 -2.32
N SER A 21 -2.21 17.88 -2.75
CA SER A 21 -1.56 16.68 -2.19
C SER A 21 -0.51 16.09 -3.12
N VAL A 22 -0.46 16.53 -4.37
CA VAL A 22 0.55 16.11 -5.35
C VAL A 22 1.66 17.15 -5.38
N LEU A 23 2.89 16.72 -5.14
CA LEU A 23 4.10 17.53 -5.16
C LEU A 23 4.82 17.41 -6.53
N PRO A 24 5.80 18.27 -6.85
CA PRO A 24 6.48 18.24 -8.15
C PRO A 24 7.12 16.89 -8.51
N HIS A 25 7.54 16.11 -7.51
CA HIS A 25 8.16 14.79 -7.71
C HIS A 25 7.25 13.63 -7.32
N SER A 26 5.96 13.89 -7.07
CA SER A 26 5.01 12.84 -6.75
C SER A 26 4.85 11.83 -7.87
N TYR A 27 4.90 10.57 -7.50
CA TYR A 27 4.39 9.45 -8.26
C TYR A 27 3.33 8.77 -7.42
N VAL A 28 2.09 9.25 -7.54
CA VAL A 28 0.94 8.67 -6.82
C VAL A 28 0.68 7.31 -7.42
N ASN A 29 0.85 6.27 -6.62
CA ASN A 29 0.94 4.91 -7.11
C ASN A 29 -0.31 4.09 -6.81
N ASP A 30 -0.39 3.42 -5.67
CA ASP A 30 -1.50 2.52 -5.35
C ASP A 30 -2.53 3.19 -4.44
N LEU A 31 -3.74 2.63 -4.41
CA LEU A 31 -4.83 3.16 -3.59
C LEU A 31 -5.67 2.05 -2.94
N ARG A 32 -6.25 2.39 -1.79
CA ARG A 32 -7.30 1.58 -1.15
C ARG A 32 -8.44 2.47 -0.68
N VAL A 33 -9.65 1.94 -0.82
CA VAL A 33 -10.88 2.62 -0.38
C VAL A 33 -11.34 2.01 0.93
N ASP A 34 -11.54 2.85 1.94
CA ASP A 34 -12.20 2.48 3.18
C ASP A 34 -13.66 2.96 3.15
N GLU A 35 -14.57 2.03 2.89
CA GLU A 35 -16.00 2.30 2.79
C GLU A 35 -16.61 2.76 4.13
N LEU A 36 -16.00 2.36 5.27
CA LEU A 36 -16.51 2.73 6.59
C LEU A 36 -16.34 4.20 6.89
N THR A 37 -15.21 4.78 6.50
CA THR A 37 -14.90 6.20 6.72
C THR A 37 -15.17 7.07 5.49
N GLY A 38 -15.46 6.46 4.34
CA GLY A 38 -15.58 7.17 3.07
C GLY A 38 -14.26 7.78 2.59
N LYS A 39 -13.12 7.25 3.03
CA LYS A 39 -11.80 7.75 2.66
C LYS A 39 -11.10 6.86 1.66
N ILE A 40 -10.32 7.50 0.80
CA ILE A 40 -9.40 6.85 -0.13
C ILE A 40 -7.99 7.17 0.34
N PHE A 41 -7.17 6.14 0.51
CA PHE A 41 -5.78 6.27 0.88
C PHE A 41 -4.92 5.94 -0.32
N LEU A 42 -3.91 6.77 -0.60
CA LEU A 42 -2.97 6.57 -1.70
C LEU A 42 -1.54 6.64 -1.17
N THR A 43 -0.67 5.92 -1.82
CA THR A 43 0.78 6.00 -1.63
C THR A 43 1.40 6.94 -2.65
N ASP A 44 2.52 7.55 -2.27
CA ASP A 44 3.32 8.41 -3.16
C ASP A 44 4.75 7.90 -3.18
N SER A 45 5.08 7.19 -4.27
CA SER A 45 6.38 6.53 -4.43
C SER A 45 7.49 7.47 -4.88
N GLY A 46 7.14 8.65 -5.39
CA GLY A 46 8.10 9.66 -5.85
C GLY A 46 8.41 10.73 -4.81
N ALA A 47 7.39 11.17 -4.06
CA ALA A 47 7.54 12.09 -2.92
C ALA A 47 6.99 11.39 -1.67
N PRO A 48 7.88 10.87 -0.78
CA PRO A 48 7.44 9.95 0.27
C PRO A 48 6.34 10.53 1.13
N GLY A 49 5.22 9.81 1.24
CA GLY A 49 4.04 10.23 1.98
C GLY A 49 2.82 9.39 1.66
N LEU A 50 1.76 9.59 2.43
CA LEU A 50 0.43 9.06 2.14
C LEU A 50 -0.51 10.22 1.85
N ILE A 51 -1.46 10.00 0.95
CA ILE A 51 -2.52 10.96 0.62
C ILE A 51 -3.85 10.39 1.11
N VAL A 52 -4.60 11.20 1.84
CA VAL A 52 -5.95 10.88 2.28
C VAL A 52 -6.92 11.75 1.51
N VAL A 53 -7.93 11.14 0.90
CA VAL A 53 -8.95 11.83 0.11
C VAL A 53 -10.33 11.48 0.65
N ASP A 54 -11.15 12.48 0.85
CA ASP A 54 -12.56 12.28 1.11
C ASP A 54 -13.27 11.92 -0.20
N SER A 55 -13.89 10.76 -0.23
CA SER A 55 -14.50 10.24 -1.45
C SER A 55 -15.74 11.01 -1.88
N GLU A 56 -16.39 11.72 -0.97
CA GLU A 56 -17.60 12.52 -1.24
C GLU A 56 -17.25 13.95 -1.66
N THR A 57 -16.46 14.65 -0.84
CA THR A 57 -16.15 16.07 -1.04
C THR A 57 -14.96 16.32 -1.95
N GLY A 58 -14.04 15.36 -2.08
CA GLY A 58 -12.76 15.50 -2.78
C GLY A 58 -11.70 16.25 -1.97
N GLU A 59 -12.01 16.66 -0.73
CA GLU A 59 -10.99 17.23 0.16
C GLU A 59 -9.85 16.23 0.33
N ASN A 60 -8.61 16.70 0.21
CA ASN A 60 -7.45 15.84 0.31
C ASN A 60 -6.28 16.52 1.01
N TYR A 61 -5.43 15.70 1.63
CA TYR A 61 -4.26 16.15 2.37
C TYR A 61 -3.21 15.05 2.44
N ARG A 62 -1.97 15.44 2.72
CA ARG A 62 -0.86 14.52 2.97
C ARG A 62 -0.70 14.25 4.46
N VAL A 63 -0.26 13.04 4.76
CA VAL A 63 0.20 12.61 6.08
C VAL A 63 1.51 11.84 5.92
N LEU A 64 2.34 11.80 6.97
CA LEU A 64 3.67 11.17 6.95
C LEU A 64 4.55 11.69 5.80
N ASP A 65 4.44 12.97 5.50
CA ASP A 65 5.22 13.58 4.43
C ASP A 65 6.70 13.61 4.81
N ARG A 66 7.56 13.05 3.95
CA ARG A 66 9.02 12.88 4.21
C ARG A 66 9.30 12.22 5.56
N HIS A 67 8.47 11.27 5.93
CA HIS A 67 8.63 10.55 7.18
C HIS A 67 9.40 9.24 6.94
N PRO A 68 10.27 8.80 7.87
CA PRO A 68 11.04 7.55 7.72
C PRO A 68 10.21 6.30 7.40
N TYR A 69 8.91 6.28 7.76
CA TYR A 69 8.02 5.15 7.46
C TYR A 69 7.54 5.11 6.01
N THR A 70 7.56 6.25 5.33
CA THR A 70 7.17 6.35 3.91
C THR A 70 8.37 6.45 2.97
N GLU A 71 9.56 6.66 3.52
CA GLU A 71 10.80 6.71 2.75
C GLU A 71 11.33 5.31 2.42
N ALA A 72 12.03 5.19 1.29
CA ALA A 72 12.79 4.01 0.93
C ALA A 72 13.89 3.73 1.96
N GLU A 73 14.08 2.47 2.32
CA GLU A 73 15.12 2.02 3.26
C GLU A 73 16.47 1.74 2.55
N THR A 74 16.40 1.50 1.23
CA THR A 74 17.55 1.16 0.39
C THR A 74 17.42 1.80 -0.99
N ASP A 75 18.52 1.97 -1.67
CA ASP A 75 18.61 2.37 -3.08
C ASP A 75 18.80 1.17 -4.02
N ARG A 76 18.72 -0.05 -3.48
CA ARG A 76 19.06 -1.28 -4.21
C ARG A 76 18.21 -2.45 -3.76
N LEU A 77 17.68 -3.18 -4.73
CA LEU A 77 17.07 -4.52 -4.58
C LEU A 77 17.85 -5.53 -5.42
N MET A 78 17.64 -6.82 -5.16
CA MET A 78 18.34 -7.91 -5.85
C MET A 78 17.35 -8.94 -6.46
N PRO A 79 16.37 -8.54 -7.30
CA PRO A 79 15.45 -9.49 -7.92
C PRO A 79 16.23 -10.51 -8.76
N GLU A 80 15.97 -11.79 -8.52
CA GLU A 80 16.69 -12.92 -9.17
C GLU A 80 18.23 -12.83 -9.06
N GLY A 81 18.76 -12.21 -8.00
CA GLY A 81 20.19 -11.95 -7.86
C GLY A 81 20.73 -10.86 -8.79
N THR A 82 19.90 -10.22 -9.58
CA THR A 82 20.27 -9.11 -10.47
C THR A 82 20.08 -7.80 -9.73
N ARG A 83 21.10 -6.95 -9.79
CA ARG A 83 21.03 -5.63 -9.15
C ARG A 83 20.00 -4.73 -9.84
N TYR A 84 19.09 -4.19 -9.06
CA TYR A 84 18.10 -3.19 -9.45
C TYR A 84 18.28 -1.97 -8.58
N ASP A 85 18.83 -0.90 -9.16
CA ASP A 85 19.05 0.38 -8.47
C ASP A 85 17.82 1.25 -8.64
N ALA A 86 17.06 1.38 -7.56
CA ALA A 86 15.88 2.24 -7.49
C ALA A 86 15.62 2.69 -6.06
N THR A 87 15.22 3.95 -5.92
CA THR A 87 14.73 4.52 -4.67
C THR A 87 13.25 4.80 -4.85
N VAL A 88 12.41 3.81 -4.50
CA VAL A 88 10.96 3.90 -4.60
C VAL A 88 10.39 3.90 -3.19
N HIS A 89 9.71 4.98 -2.85
CA HIS A 89 9.18 5.24 -1.51
C HIS A 89 7.89 4.45 -1.27
N ALA A 90 6.96 4.96 -0.46
CA ALA A 90 5.69 4.31 -0.14
C ALA A 90 4.92 3.88 -1.40
N ASP A 91 4.63 2.59 -1.51
CA ASP A 91 4.10 1.95 -2.71
C ASP A 91 2.95 1.02 -2.36
N GLY A 92 3.25 -0.22 -1.98
CA GLY A 92 2.24 -1.19 -1.60
C GLY A 92 1.35 -0.72 -0.45
N ILE A 93 0.03 -0.98 -0.55
CA ILE A 93 -0.96 -0.54 0.44
C ILE A 93 -2.09 -1.56 0.58
N ALA A 94 -2.52 -1.82 1.83
CA ALA A 94 -3.63 -2.72 2.14
C ALA A 94 -4.41 -2.25 3.37
N ILE A 95 -5.69 -2.62 3.47
CA ILE A 95 -6.54 -2.28 4.62
C ILE A 95 -6.97 -3.56 5.35
N ASP A 96 -6.68 -3.66 6.63
CA ASP A 96 -7.39 -4.56 7.54
C ASP A 96 -8.67 -3.90 8.02
N ARG A 97 -9.78 -4.20 7.36
CA ARG A 97 -11.11 -3.63 7.68
C ARG A 97 -11.61 -4.07 9.05
N ARG A 98 -11.16 -5.21 9.57
CA ARG A 98 -11.59 -5.75 10.88
C ARG A 98 -10.96 -4.97 12.03
N GLN A 99 -9.71 -4.54 11.87
CA GLN A 99 -8.97 -3.80 12.87
C GLN A 99 -8.94 -2.30 12.61
N GLY A 100 -9.38 -1.85 11.43
CA GLY A 100 -9.31 -0.44 11.02
C GLY A 100 -7.86 0.04 10.88
N ILE A 101 -6.98 -0.80 10.32
CA ILE A 101 -5.56 -0.50 10.14
C ILE A 101 -5.26 -0.38 8.65
N LEU A 102 -4.59 0.69 8.26
CA LEU A 102 -3.95 0.83 6.97
C LEU A 102 -2.53 0.30 7.08
N PHE A 103 -2.18 -0.68 6.26
CA PHE A 103 -0.83 -1.18 6.06
C PHE A 103 -0.23 -0.58 4.81
N PHE A 104 1.06 -0.23 4.85
CA PHE A 104 1.79 0.27 3.70
C PHE A 104 3.27 -0.10 3.78
N HIS A 105 3.94 -0.07 2.65
CA HIS A 105 5.31 -0.51 2.47
C HIS A 105 6.03 0.38 1.44
N ALA A 106 7.29 0.72 1.68
CA ALA A 106 8.12 1.29 0.63
C ALA A 106 8.61 0.15 -0.28
N LEU A 107 8.49 0.26 -1.61
CA LEU A 107 8.97 -0.77 -2.53
C LEU A 107 10.45 -1.06 -2.30
N SER A 108 11.27 -0.01 -2.21
CA SER A 108 12.68 -0.13 -1.86
C SER A 108 12.87 -0.19 -0.34
N GLY A 109 12.32 -1.23 0.29
CA GLY A 109 12.37 -1.40 1.72
C GLY A 109 12.06 -2.83 2.17
N TYR A 110 12.11 -3.04 3.47
CA TYR A 110 11.90 -4.34 4.10
C TYR A 110 11.05 -4.25 5.37
N THR A 111 10.33 -3.15 5.54
CA THR A 111 9.49 -2.95 6.71
C THR A 111 8.06 -2.62 6.32
N LEU A 112 7.14 -3.47 6.76
CA LEU A 112 5.72 -3.21 6.73
C LEU A 112 5.34 -2.31 7.91
N TYR A 113 4.67 -1.22 7.62
CA TYR A 113 4.09 -0.34 8.63
C TYR A 113 2.56 -0.47 8.65
N GLY A 114 1.96 -0.26 9.82
CA GLY A 114 0.52 -0.23 9.98
C GLY A 114 0.08 0.89 10.91
N ILE A 115 -0.93 1.65 10.51
CA ILE A 115 -1.45 2.78 11.27
C ILE A 115 -2.96 2.67 11.39
N PRO A 116 -3.54 2.89 12.59
CA PRO A 116 -4.99 2.98 12.74
C PRO A 116 -5.58 4.07 11.81
N ILE A 117 -6.56 3.72 11.01
CA ILE A 117 -7.20 4.61 10.02
C ILE A 117 -7.72 5.89 10.69
N GLY A 118 -8.29 5.78 11.89
CA GLY A 118 -8.77 6.93 12.63
C GLY A 118 -7.69 7.98 12.94
N GLN A 119 -6.42 7.56 13.06
CA GLN A 119 -5.31 8.50 13.26
C GLN A 119 -4.93 9.24 11.98
N LEU A 120 -5.00 8.55 10.83
CA LEU A 120 -4.79 9.18 9.52
C LEU A 120 -5.89 10.21 9.22
N VAL A 121 -7.14 9.84 9.49
CA VAL A 121 -8.31 10.71 9.29
C VAL A 121 -8.29 11.93 10.23
N SER A 122 -7.92 11.73 11.49
CA SER A 122 -7.80 12.84 12.46
C SER A 122 -6.51 13.64 12.31
N ARG A 123 -5.59 13.23 11.45
CA ARG A 123 -4.24 13.81 11.29
C ARG A 123 -3.41 13.82 12.59
N ARG A 124 -3.72 12.87 13.51
CA ARG A 124 -3.03 12.74 14.81
C ARG A 124 -2.44 11.34 14.91
N ILE A 125 -1.18 11.23 14.52
CA ILE A 125 -0.45 9.95 14.49
C ILE A 125 0.38 9.84 15.77
N TYR A 126 0.22 8.72 16.47
CA TYR A 126 0.94 8.43 17.71
C TYR A 126 1.95 7.29 17.47
N GLU A 127 3.23 7.58 17.64
CA GLU A 127 4.34 6.66 17.43
C GLU A 127 4.15 5.29 18.12
N GLY A 128 3.67 5.29 19.35
CA GLY A 128 3.46 4.07 20.14
C GLY A 128 2.37 3.14 19.62
N THR A 129 1.56 3.57 18.65
CA THR A 129 0.49 2.76 18.04
C THR A 129 0.84 2.25 16.65
N ILE A 130 2.00 2.62 16.13
CA ILE A 130 2.42 2.23 14.79
C ILE A 130 2.96 0.81 14.82
N PHE A 131 2.31 -0.05 14.06
CA PHE A 131 2.78 -1.41 13.83
C PHE A 131 4.02 -1.40 12.93
N ARG A 132 4.97 -2.28 13.22
CA ARG A 132 6.17 -2.51 12.39
C ARG A 132 6.47 -4.01 12.33
N MET A 133 6.78 -4.49 11.13
CA MET A 133 7.18 -5.88 10.92
C MET A 133 8.16 -5.97 9.76
N ARG A 134 9.22 -6.75 9.93
CA ARG A 134 10.15 -7.09 8.85
C ARG A 134 9.46 -7.99 7.83
N THR A 135 9.58 -7.65 6.55
CA THR A 135 9.02 -8.37 5.40
C THR A 135 10.06 -8.45 4.27
N PRO A 136 9.84 -9.23 3.22
CA PRO A 136 10.54 -9.04 1.95
C PRO A 136 10.28 -7.66 1.36
N ALA A 137 11.10 -7.24 0.39
CA ALA A 137 10.78 -6.12 -0.47
C ALA A 137 9.55 -6.48 -1.31
N THR A 138 8.54 -5.63 -1.27
CA THR A 138 7.24 -5.89 -1.90
C THR A 138 6.72 -4.70 -2.68
N ASP A 139 6.07 -4.98 -3.80
CA ASP A 139 5.30 -4.03 -4.58
C ASP A 139 3.82 -4.12 -4.15
N GLY A 140 3.07 -5.05 -4.72
CA GLY A 140 1.67 -5.22 -4.40
C GLY A 140 1.37 -5.91 -3.08
N MET A 141 0.26 -5.51 -2.45
CA MET A 141 -0.27 -6.11 -1.22
C MET A 141 -1.78 -6.18 -1.24
N ILE A 142 -2.36 -7.23 -0.64
CA ILE A 142 -3.79 -7.31 -0.37
C ILE A 142 -4.08 -8.02 0.95
N MET A 143 -5.11 -7.56 1.66
CA MET A 143 -5.58 -8.16 2.91
C MET A 143 -6.88 -8.93 2.69
N ASP A 144 -6.95 -10.18 3.14
CA ASP A 144 -8.18 -10.96 3.11
C ASP A 144 -9.10 -10.68 4.31
N GLN A 145 -10.33 -11.17 4.23
CA GLN A 145 -11.33 -11.03 5.28
C GLN A 145 -10.97 -11.78 6.58
N ARG A 146 -10.02 -12.72 6.55
CA ARG A 146 -9.53 -13.49 7.71
C ARG A 146 -8.32 -12.81 8.37
N GLY A 147 -7.83 -11.68 7.80
CA GLY A 147 -6.69 -10.91 8.28
C GLY A 147 -5.34 -11.50 7.86
N TYR A 148 -5.29 -12.23 6.74
CA TYR A 148 -4.04 -12.57 6.09
C TYR A 148 -3.67 -11.47 5.08
N LEU A 149 -2.45 -10.99 5.19
CA LEU A 149 -1.83 -10.08 4.24
C LEU A 149 -1.00 -10.90 3.26
N TYR A 150 -1.31 -10.78 1.98
CA TYR A 150 -0.55 -11.35 0.87
C TYR A 150 0.32 -10.26 0.27
N MET A 151 1.56 -10.62 -0.09
CA MET A 151 2.58 -9.69 -0.58
C MET A 151 3.41 -10.36 -1.67
N GLY A 152 3.88 -9.59 -2.64
CA GLY A 152 4.93 -10.03 -3.54
C GLY A 152 6.29 -10.03 -2.84
N ASP A 153 7.08 -11.08 -3.01
CA ASP A 153 8.51 -11.09 -2.66
C ASP A 153 9.30 -10.90 -3.95
N LEU A 154 9.71 -9.67 -4.19
CA LEU A 154 10.34 -9.24 -5.45
C LEU A 154 11.69 -9.92 -5.68
N GLU A 155 12.43 -10.19 -4.61
CA GLU A 155 13.79 -10.75 -4.73
C GLU A 155 13.79 -12.26 -4.95
N ARG A 156 12.70 -12.94 -4.55
CA ARG A 156 12.57 -14.39 -4.66
C ARG A 156 11.57 -14.85 -5.72
N ASN A 157 10.91 -13.93 -6.43
CA ASN A 157 9.83 -14.28 -7.35
C ASN A 157 8.76 -15.16 -6.67
N ALA A 158 8.25 -14.68 -5.55
CA ALA A 158 7.32 -15.44 -4.74
C ALA A 158 6.12 -14.60 -4.31
N ILE A 159 5.03 -15.27 -4.02
CA ILE A 159 3.90 -14.71 -3.28
C ILE A 159 4.00 -15.24 -1.86
N VAL A 160 4.07 -14.35 -0.89
CA VAL A 160 4.14 -14.67 0.52
C VAL A 160 2.93 -14.14 1.27
N TYR A 161 2.63 -14.74 2.42
CA TYR A 161 1.54 -14.28 3.27
C TYR A 161 1.85 -14.40 4.75
N CYS A 162 1.23 -13.54 5.54
CA CYS A 162 1.31 -13.57 7.00
C CYS A 162 0.03 -13.02 7.64
N LYS A 163 -0.07 -13.20 8.95
CA LYS A 163 -0.96 -12.36 9.78
C LYS A 163 -0.10 -11.29 10.43
N PRO A 164 -0.33 -9.99 10.18
CA PRO A 164 0.37 -8.93 10.88
C PRO A 164 0.31 -9.14 12.39
N GLY A 165 1.46 -8.94 13.09
CA GLY A 165 1.60 -9.27 14.50
C GLY A 165 2.00 -10.73 14.80
N ARG A 166 2.07 -11.60 13.80
CA ARG A 166 2.69 -12.93 13.91
C ARG A 166 4.04 -12.91 13.20
N THR A 167 5.03 -13.58 13.80
CA THR A 167 6.41 -13.56 13.29
C THR A 167 6.64 -14.41 12.04
N LYS A 168 5.68 -15.27 11.68
CA LYS A 168 5.86 -16.24 10.59
C LYS A 168 5.29 -15.72 9.29
N ILE A 169 6.16 -15.47 8.31
CA ILE A 169 5.82 -15.30 6.89
C ILE A 169 5.90 -16.66 6.22
N ARG A 170 4.93 -17.00 5.37
CA ARG A 170 4.85 -18.26 4.64
C ARG A 170 4.83 -17.98 3.15
N THR A 171 5.48 -18.83 2.36
CA THR A 171 5.37 -18.81 0.91
C THR A 171 4.07 -19.48 0.48
N LEU A 172 3.30 -18.82 -0.38
CA LEU A 172 2.12 -19.36 -1.04
C LEU A 172 2.50 -20.02 -2.35
N ALA A 173 3.27 -19.30 -3.17
CA ALA A 173 3.77 -19.78 -4.45
C ALA A 173 5.14 -19.15 -4.71
N GLU A 174 6.00 -19.86 -5.45
CA GLU A 174 7.35 -19.42 -5.81
C GLU A 174 7.76 -20.05 -7.14
N GLY A 175 8.43 -19.32 -7.99
CA GLY A 175 8.97 -19.86 -9.25
C GLY A 175 9.04 -18.86 -10.39
N GLY A 176 9.66 -19.28 -11.50
CA GLY A 176 9.95 -18.41 -12.63
C GLY A 176 8.75 -17.84 -13.39
N ASP A 177 7.55 -18.38 -13.17
CA ASP A 177 6.32 -17.83 -13.73
C ASP A 177 5.76 -16.67 -12.90
N ILE A 178 6.24 -16.50 -11.65
CA ILE A 178 5.87 -15.42 -10.76
C ILE A 178 6.99 -14.39 -10.78
N ARG A 179 6.91 -13.45 -11.72
CA ARG A 179 7.90 -12.38 -11.82
C ARG A 179 7.29 -11.06 -11.40
N TRP A 180 7.93 -10.40 -10.45
CA TRP A 180 7.55 -9.07 -9.99
C TRP A 180 6.05 -8.96 -9.71
N PRO A 181 5.48 -9.71 -8.71
CA PRO A 181 4.06 -9.66 -8.41
C PRO A 181 3.68 -8.28 -7.85
N ASP A 182 3.08 -7.48 -8.73
CA ASP A 182 2.79 -6.05 -8.52
C ASP A 182 1.39 -5.82 -7.92
N SER A 183 0.40 -6.59 -8.36
CA SER A 183 -0.99 -6.34 -7.96
C SER A 183 -1.71 -7.63 -7.62
N PHE A 184 -2.66 -7.56 -6.71
CA PHE A 184 -3.48 -8.70 -6.30
C PHE A 184 -4.97 -8.38 -6.28
N ALA A 185 -5.79 -9.37 -6.58
CA ALA A 185 -7.22 -9.33 -6.36
C ALA A 185 -7.69 -10.59 -5.63
N LEU A 186 -8.73 -10.44 -4.83
CA LEU A 186 -9.41 -11.55 -4.14
C LEU A 186 -10.83 -11.67 -4.67
N TYR A 187 -11.18 -12.83 -5.20
CA TYR A 187 -12.52 -13.11 -5.67
C TYR A 187 -12.88 -14.57 -5.41
N ASP A 188 -14.05 -14.83 -4.83
CA ASP A 188 -14.60 -16.16 -4.51
C ASP A 188 -13.66 -17.11 -3.77
N GLY A 189 -12.78 -16.55 -2.91
CA GLY A 189 -11.81 -17.30 -2.12
C GLY A 189 -10.47 -17.54 -2.80
N ASP A 190 -10.32 -17.15 -4.05
CA ASP A 190 -9.08 -17.25 -4.82
C ASP A 190 -8.31 -15.93 -4.83
N LEU A 191 -7.00 -16.02 -4.97
CA LEU A 191 -6.07 -14.92 -5.15
C LEU A 191 -5.62 -14.88 -6.61
N TYR A 192 -5.77 -13.71 -7.22
CA TYR A 192 -5.36 -13.41 -8.59
C TYR A 192 -4.24 -12.38 -8.61
#